data_e11326cc24dfcd6535914f94b0b011dd
#
_entry.id   e11326cc24dfcd6535914f94b0b011dd
#
_cell.length_a   1.000
_cell.length_b   1.000
_cell.length_c   1.000
_cell.angle_alpha   90.00
_cell.angle_beta   90.00
_cell.angle_gamma   90.00
#
_symmetry.space_group_name_H-M   'P 1'
#
loop_
_entity.id
_entity.type
_entity.pdbx_description
1 polymer ?
#
loop_
_entity_poly.entity_id
_entity_poly.type
_entity_poly.pdbx_seq_one_letter_code
_entity_poly.pdbx_strand_id
1 'polypeptide(L)'
;MHKKRYEQINETLYYERLDNGLKVYLLPKEGFHKTYGLFSTNYGSIDNHFGFKGQELHQVPDGIAHFLEHKMFEKEEGDVFQKFGELGASANAFTSFTRTSYLFAATNHIKENLDTLLDFVQEPYFTPETVEKEKGIIGQEIQMYDDDVYCQQFYGMLRNLYANHPMGIDILGTEESIAQITADDLYLCYQTFYHPSNMTLFVVGNIDVEETFAWIKANQEAKTFAPIQEIDRVFPEQTYEEVVSYSQLKMPVNRSKSVLGIKGLPQNLPQDPKERMIFRSALHLLLQMLLGNTSENFLRLYNEGIIDDTFGFEFNLDREFHCALFSSDTDKLDDFEQEVKQIVLNYRSDPTVNEENLALLKKKTLGKYFQSLNSLEHIANQFTQDLFGELTLFDMPDIIKGITLEDIYQAADQFICEAGFSRFDLIPE
;
A
#
# COMPACT_ATOMS: atom_id res chain seq x y z
N MET A 1 12.83 20.93 15.48
CA MET A 1 11.49 20.38 15.16
C MET A 1 10.69 21.41 14.40
N HIS A 2 10.10 21.06 13.25
CA HIS A 2 9.25 21.88 12.42
C HIS A 2 7.78 21.59 12.74
N LYS A 3 6.87 22.50 12.36
CA LYS A 3 5.43 22.29 12.50
C LYS A 3 4.67 22.86 11.29
N LYS A 4 3.62 22.18 10.86
CA LYS A 4 2.69 22.60 9.82
C LYS A 4 1.26 22.53 10.36
N ARG A 5 0.56 23.67 10.33
CA ARG A 5 -0.83 23.76 10.75
C ARG A 5 -1.75 23.52 9.56
N TYR A 6 -2.74 22.66 9.75
CA TYR A 6 -3.79 22.35 8.78
C TYR A 6 -5.13 22.90 9.31
N GLU A 7 -5.46 24.11 8.92
CA GLU A 7 -6.64 24.83 9.46
C GLU A 7 -7.96 24.10 9.20
N GLN A 8 -8.10 23.45 8.04
CA GLN A 8 -9.33 22.77 7.63
C GLN A 8 -9.72 21.61 8.53
N ILE A 9 -8.75 20.98 9.18
CA ILE A 9 -8.94 19.84 10.08
C ILE A 9 -8.59 20.17 11.52
N ASN A 10 -8.16 21.43 11.78
CA ASN A 10 -7.74 21.91 13.09
C ASN A 10 -6.60 21.11 13.72
N GLU A 11 -5.69 20.57 12.91
CA GLU A 11 -4.56 19.74 13.34
C GLU A 11 -3.22 20.46 13.15
N THR A 12 -2.24 20.09 13.95
CA THR A 12 -0.85 20.52 13.80
C THR A 12 0.05 19.30 13.73
N LEU A 13 0.70 19.11 12.59
CA LEU A 13 1.71 18.09 12.40
C LEU A 13 3.07 18.66 12.82
N TYR A 14 3.79 17.94 13.66
CA TYR A 14 5.18 18.22 14.05
C TYR A 14 6.08 17.21 13.37
N TYR A 15 7.21 17.66 12.84
CA TYR A 15 8.11 16.77 12.12
C TYR A 15 9.56 17.23 12.19
N GLU A 16 10.47 16.25 12.07
CA GLU A 16 11.90 16.47 11.97
C GLU A 16 12.58 15.30 11.28
N ARG A 17 13.69 15.59 10.60
CA ARG A 17 14.62 14.57 10.14
C ARG A 17 15.82 14.58 11.07
N LEU A 18 16.04 13.46 11.75
CA LEU A 18 17.16 13.29 12.68
C LEU A 18 18.49 13.16 11.94
N ASP A 19 19.62 13.32 12.66
CA ASP A 19 20.97 13.26 12.07
C ASP A 19 21.29 11.92 11.41
N ASN A 20 20.71 10.81 11.91
CA ASN A 20 20.81 9.48 11.28
C ASN A 20 19.89 9.31 10.05
N GLY A 21 19.14 10.34 9.70
CA GLY A 21 18.25 10.37 8.53
C GLY A 21 16.82 9.96 8.80
N LEU A 22 16.48 9.46 9.99
CA LEU A 22 15.11 9.07 10.34
C LEU A 22 14.14 10.24 10.23
N LYS A 23 13.03 10.05 9.50
CA LYS A 23 11.93 11.00 9.44
C LYS A 23 10.95 10.72 10.57
N VAL A 24 10.73 11.68 11.44
CA VAL A 24 9.81 11.58 12.58
C VAL A 24 8.65 12.54 12.39
N TYR A 25 7.43 12.03 12.52
CA TYR A 25 6.19 12.79 12.44
C TYR A 25 5.36 12.54 13.69
N LEU A 26 4.89 13.59 14.35
CA LEU A 26 4.07 13.53 15.55
C LEU A 26 2.76 14.30 15.32
N LEU A 27 1.63 13.66 15.54
CA LEU A 27 0.31 14.24 15.43
C LEU A 27 -0.45 14.10 16.75
N PRO A 28 -0.39 15.08 17.66
CA PRO A 28 -1.19 15.05 18.87
C PRO A 28 -2.68 15.18 18.52
N LYS A 29 -3.52 14.32 19.11
CA LYS A 29 -4.97 14.29 18.89
C LYS A 29 -5.68 14.51 20.23
N GLU A 30 -6.19 15.72 20.45
CA GLU A 30 -6.99 16.02 21.63
C GLU A 30 -8.26 15.16 21.68
N GLY A 31 -8.60 14.67 22.88
CA GLY A 31 -9.78 13.84 23.12
C GLY A 31 -9.62 12.36 22.80
N PHE A 32 -8.48 11.94 22.27
CA PHE A 32 -8.15 10.52 22.16
C PHE A 32 -7.44 10.02 23.41
N HIS A 33 -7.76 8.77 23.82
CA HIS A 33 -7.05 8.10 24.93
C HIS A 33 -5.96 7.16 24.44
N LYS A 34 -6.04 6.75 23.16
CA LYS A 34 -5.13 5.82 22.52
C LYS A 34 -4.00 6.59 21.82
N THR A 35 -2.82 5.98 21.80
CA THR A 35 -1.69 6.34 20.94
C THR A 35 -1.41 5.20 19.98
N TYR A 36 -1.12 5.55 18.74
CA TYR A 36 -0.75 4.61 17.67
C TYR A 36 0.63 5.03 17.14
N GLY A 37 1.59 4.10 17.20
CA GLY A 37 2.93 4.28 16.67
C GLY A 37 3.13 3.37 15.45
N LEU A 38 3.59 3.92 14.33
CA LEU A 38 3.87 3.21 13.09
C LEU A 38 5.29 3.51 12.63
N PHE A 39 6.11 2.48 12.50
CA PHE A 39 7.49 2.55 12.06
C PHE A 39 7.64 1.79 10.75
N SER A 40 7.85 2.51 9.64
CA SER A 40 7.82 1.96 8.29
C SER A 40 9.16 2.09 7.61
N THR A 41 9.58 1.04 6.89
CA THR A 41 10.67 1.09 5.93
C THR A 41 10.13 1.18 4.51
N ASN A 42 10.80 1.94 3.64
CA ASN A 42 10.53 1.99 2.20
C ASN A 42 11.15 0.76 1.52
N TYR A 43 10.59 -0.40 1.86
CA TYR A 43 10.97 -1.73 1.38
C TYR A 43 9.76 -2.64 1.37
N GLY A 44 9.46 -3.26 0.25
CA GLY A 44 8.35 -4.17 0.09
C GLY A 44 8.67 -5.33 -0.84
N SER A 45 7.67 -6.12 -1.19
CA SER A 45 7.85 -7.36 -1.95
C SER A 45 8.43 -7.18 -3.35
N ILE A 46 8.25 -6.02 -3.97
CA ILE A 46 8.81 -5.74 -5.31
C ILE A 46 10.30 -5.38 -5.30
N ASP A 47 10.89 -5.11 -4.13
CA ASP A 47 12.29 -4.70 -3.98
C ASP A 47 13.21 -5.94 -3.90
N ASN A 48 13.18 -6.80 -4.91
CA ASN A 48 13.94 -8.04 -4.97
C ASN A 48 15.23 -7.95 -5.80
N HIS A 49 15.47 -6.80 -6.50
CA HIS A 49 16.71 -6.54 -7.25
C HIS A 49 17.24 -5.13 -6.91
N PHE A 50 18.29 -5.07 -6.13
CA PHE A 50 18.76 -3.82 -5.53
C PHE A 50 20.25 -3.84 -5.19
N GLY A 51 20.78 -2.67 -4.83
CA GLY A 51 22.12 -2.51 -4.27
C GLY A 51 22.32 -1.08 -3.77
N PHE A 52 23.46 -0.79 -3.18
CA PHE A 52 23.84 0.59 -2.94
C PHE A 52 24.34 1.23 -4.21
N LYS A 53 24.07 2.50 -4.41
CA LYS A 53 24.44 3.25 -5.62
C LYS A 53 25.91 3.11 -5.96
N GLY A 54 26.17 2.61 -7.17
CA GLY A 54 27.53 2.39 -7.67
C GLY A 54 28.22 1.14 -7.12
N GLN A 55 27.49 0.27 -6.42
CA GLN A 55 27.96 -1.03 -5.94
C GLN A 55 27.28 -2.17 -6.71
N GLU A 56 27.63 -3.41 -6.36
CA GLU A 56 27.04 -4.62 -6.92
C GLU A 56 25.53 -4.67 -6.64
N LEU A 57 24.76 -5.10 -7.63
CA LEU A 57 23.34 -5.36 -7.50
C LEU A 57 23.12 -6.81 -7.09
N HIS A 58 22.19 -7.02 -6.18
CA HIS A 58 21.82 -8.30 -5.62
C HIS A 58 20.39 -8.67 -6.03
N GLN A 59 20.20 -9.92 -6.42
CA GLN A 59 18.87 -10.50 -6.62
C GLN A 59 18.59 -11.43 -5.44
N VAL A 60 17.44 -11.21 -4.76
CA VAL A 60 17.02 -12.01 -3.61
C VAL A 60 15.75 -12.80 -3.95
N PRO A 61 15.44 -13.90 -3.24
CA PRO A 61 14.23 -14.68 -3.47
C PRO A 61 12.94 -13.88 -3.21
N ASP A 62 11.90 -14.17 -3.99
CA ASP A 62 10.58 -13.58 -3.79
C ASP A 62 10.00 -14.01 -2.44
N GLY A 63 9.22 -13.12 -1.80
CA GLY A 63 8.67 -13.32 -0.47
C GLY A 63 9.59 -12.89 0.67
N ILE A 64 10.86 -12.53 0.39
CA ILE A 64 11.84 -12.20 1.44
C ILE A 64 11.45 -10.99 2.28
N ALA A 65 10.75 -9.99 1.72
CA ALA A 65 10.32 -8.82 2.49
C ALA A 65 9.32 -9.19 3.59
N HIS A 66 8.34 -10.04 3.27
CA HIS A 66 7.37 -10.59 4.21
C HIS A 66 8.05 -11.55 5.21
N PHE A 67 8.95 -12.41 4.73
CA PHE A 67 9.73 -13.28 5.58
C PHE A 67 10.55 -12.50 6.61
N LEU A 68 11.19 -11.40 6.19
CA LEU A 68 11.94 -10.51 7.07
C LEU A 68 11.03 -9.86 8.10
N GLU A 69 9.81 -9.46 7.73
CA GLU A 69 8.82 -8.92 8.66
C GLU A 69 8.56 -9.87 9.82
N HIS A 70 8.24 -11.13 9.54
CA HIS A 70 8.05 -12.18 10.55
C HIS A 70 9.27 -12.32 11.45
N LYS A 71 10.46 -12.40 10.85
CA LYS A 71 11.72 -12.62 11.58
C LYS A 71 12.11 -11.46 12.50
N MET A 72 11.62 -10.25 12.25
CA MET A 72 11.91 -9.10 13.13
C MET A 72 11.33 -9.25 14.54
N PHE A 73 10.23 -10.00 14.72
CA PHE A 73 9.64 -10.22 16.05
C PHE A 73 10.39 -11.25 16.89
N GLU A 74 11.19 -12.12 16.29
CA GLU A 74 11.98 -13.10 17.01
C GLU A 74 13.33 -12.50 17.43
N LYS A 75 13.67 -12.63 18.71
CA LYS A 75 14.93 -12.20 19.31
C LYS A 75 15.56 -13.34 20.10
N GLU A 76 16.81 -13.17 20.51
CA GLU A 76 17.51 -14.17 21.34
C GLU A 76 16.76 -14.43 22.64
N GLU A 77 16.16 -13.39 23.25
CA GLU A 77 15.41 -13.49 24.50
C GLU A 77 13.96 -13.96 24.31
N GLY A 78 13.46 -14.12 23.10
CA GLY A 78 12.10 -14.56 22.80
C GLY A 78 11.31 -13.64 21.86
N ASP A 79 9.99 -13.79 21.87
CA ASP A 79 9.07 -13.08 20.99
C ASP A 79 8.74 -11.68 21.55
N VAL A 80 8.90 -10.65 20.71
CA VAL A 80 8.63 -9.25 21.05
C VAL A 80 7.15 -8.99 21.33
N PHE A 81 6.23 -9.75 20.75
CA PHE A 81 4.80 -9.64 21.06
C PHE A 81 4.50 -9.77 22.54
N GLN A 82 5.26 -10.60 23.26
CA GLN A 82 5.11 -10.74 24.69
C GLN A 82 5.41 -9.43 25.44
N LYS A 83 6.47 -8.69 25.04
CA LYS A 83 6.82 -7.40 25.65
C LYS A 83 5.70 -6.37 25.50
N PHE A 84 5.09 -6.29 24.33
CA PHE A 84 3.93 -5.42 24.09
C PHE A 84 2.72 -5.84 24.93
N GLY A 85 2.46 -7.15 25.04
CA GLY A 85 1.37 -7.69 25.86
C GLY A 85 1.54 -7.35 27.35
N GLU A 86 2.74 -7.45 27.90
CA GLU A 86 3.07 -7.08 29.29
C GLU A 86 2.85 -5.58 29.54
N LEU A 87 3.04 -4.73 28.54
CA LEU A 87 2.80 -3.29 28.59
C LEU A 87 1.34 -2.90 28.27
N GLY A 88 0.47 -3.87 28.03
CA GLY A 88 -0.96 -3.65 27.71
C GLY A 88 -1.19 -3.03 26.33
N ALA A 89 -0.26 -3.23 25.40
CA ALA A 89 -0.38 -2.79 24.02
C ALA A 89 -0.76 -3.95 23.07
N SER A 90 -1.40 -3.61 21.96
CA SER A 90 -1.46 -4.50 20.80
C SER A 90 -0.40 -4.08 19.78
N ALA A 91 0.32 -5.05 19.23
CA ALA A 91 1.30 -4.85 18.20
C ALA A 91 0.91 -5.63 16.95
N ASN A 92 1.38 -5.18 15.79
CA ASN A 92 1.21 -5.87 14.53
C ASN A 92 2.28 -5.41 13.54
N ALA A 93 2.35 -6.07 12.38
CA ALA A 93 3.13 -5.61 11.24
C ALA A 93 2.41 -5.98 9.95
N PHE A 94 2.86 -5.43 8.86
CA PHE A 94 2.41 -5.82 7.52
C PHE A 94 3.43 -5.46 6.46
N THR A 95 3.48 -6.27 5.42
CA THR A 95 4.26 -6.04 4.21
C THR A 95 3.32 -5.75 3.04
N SER A 96 3.64 -4.73 2.25
CA SER A 96 3.00 -4.41 0.99
C SER A 96 4.00 -4.53 -0.16
N PHE A 97 3.59 -4.20 -1.37
CA PHE A 97 4.49 -4.19 -2.53
C PHE A 97 5.70 -3.26 -2.38
N THR A 98 5.54 -2.15 -1.66
CA THR A 98 6.57 -1.07 -1.59
C THR A 98 6.98 -0.70 -0.18
N ARG A 99 6.34 -1.25 0.86
CA ARG A 99 6.52 -0.85 2.25
C ARG A 99 6.33 -2.02 3.20
N THR A 100 7.16 -2.07 4.24
CA THR A 100 6.95 -2.90 5.43
C THR A 100 6.82 -1.99 6.64
N SER A 101 5.84 -2.27 7.49
CA SER A 101 5.50 -1.44 8.64
C SER A 101 5.29 -2.25 9.89
N TYR A 102 5.76 -1.73 11.01
CA TYR A 102 5.62 -2.27 12.36
C TYR A 102 4.88 -1.27 13.22
N LEU A 103 3.99 -1.72 14.08
CA LEU A 103 3.10 -0.81 14.80
C LEU A 103 2.75 -1.29 16.20
N PHE A 104 2.38 -0.33 17.03
CA PHE A 104 1.68 -0.61 18.27
C PHE A 104 0.51 0.34 18.46
N ALA A 105 -0.46 -0.11 19.28
CA ALA A 105 -1.55 0.71 19.79
C ALA A 105 -1.69 0.50 21.29
N ALA A 106 -1.62 1.59 22.06
CA ALA A 106 -1.65 1.53 23.51
C ALA A 106 -2.37 2.74 24.13
N THR A 107 -2.84 2.60 25.35
CA THR A 107 -3.40 3.70 26.16
C THR A 107 -2.51 4.10 27.32
N ASN A 108 -1.54 3.25 27.68
CA ASN A 108 -0.59 3.45 28.76
C ASN A 108 0.81 3.02 28.32
N HIS A 109 1.83 3.35 29.12
CA HIS A 109 3.22 2.96 28.86
C HIS A 109 3.71 3.33 27.46
N ILE A 110 3.32 4.55 27.01
CA ILE A 110 3.59 4.97 25.62
C ILE A 110 5.09 5.03 25.34
N LYS A 111 5.88 5.52 26.30
CA LYS A 111 7.34 5.57 26.17
C LYS A 111 7.93 4.17 25.98
N GLU A 112 7.59 3.24 26.89
CA GLU A 112 8.12 1.88 26.89
C GLU A 112 7.71 1.13 25.60
N ASN A 113 6.46 1.31 25.13
CA ASN A 113 6.00 0.72 23.89
C ASN A 113 6.72 1.33 22.67
N LEU A 114 6.95 2.64 22.67
CA LEU A 114 7.68 3.32 21.62
C LEU A 114 9.16 2.90 21.56
N ASP A 115 9.83 2.83 22.73
CA ASP A 115 11.19 2.30 22.83
C ASP A 115 11.24 0.84 22.31
N THR A 116 10.29 -0.01 22.73
CA THR A 116 10.19 -1.40 22.24
C THR A 116 10.05 -1.45 20.73
N LEU A 117 9.18 -0.61 20.15
CA LEU A 117 8.99 -0.55 18.68
C LEU A 117 10.30 -0.18 17.96
N LEU A 118 10.98 0.88 18.43
CA LEU A 118 12.22 1.35 17.82
C LEU A 118 13.37 0.34 17.99
N ASP A 119 13.45 -0.32 19.15
CA ASP A 119 14.54 -1.24 19.45
C ASP A 119 14.40 -2.52 18.64
N PHE A 120 13.23 -3.19 18.65
CA PHE A 120 13.13 -4.46 17.97
C PHE A 120 13.25 -4.36 16.44
N VAL A 121 12.78 -3.26 15.84
CA VAL A 121 12.91 -3.03 14.39
C VAL A 121 14.35 -2.67 14.01
N GLN A 122 15.14 -2.15 14.92
CA GLN A 122 16.53 -1.74 14.70
C GLN A 122 17.57 -2.73 15.23
N GLU A 123 17.15 -3.88 15.75
CA GLU A 123 18.02 -4.94 16.28
C GLU A 123 17.71 -6.28 15.62
N PRO A 124 18.34 -6.60 14.46
CA PRO A 124 18.06 -7.84 13.75
C PRO A 124 18.67 -9.05 14.48
N TYR A 125 17.95 -10.19 14.44
CA TYR A 125 18.44 -11.47 14.96
C TYR A 125 17.97 -12.58 14.02
N PHE A 126 18.86 -13.07 13.18
CA PHE A 126 18.57 -14.14 12.22
C PHE A 126 19.61 -15.23 12.34
N THR A 127 19.18 -16.46 12.58
CA THR A 127 20.05 -17.65 12.58
C THR A 127 19.56 -18.66 11.56
N PRO A 128 20.44 -19.49 10.99
CA PRO A 128 20.03 -20.53 10.06
C PRO A 128 18.91 -21.43 10.60
N GLU A 129 18.97 -21.75 11.89
CA GLU A 129 17.97 -22.61 12.56
C GLU A 129 16.59 -21.93 12.62
N THR A 130 16.54 -20.65 13.02
CA THR A 130 15.28 -19.91 13.13
C THR A 130 14.68 -19.59 11.78
N VAL A 131 15.52 -19.41 10.74
CA VAL A 131 15.07 -19.23 9.34
C VAL A 131 14.42 -20.51 8.83
N GLU A 132 15.03 -21.70 9.05
CA GLU A 132 14.44 -22.96 8.61
C GLU A 132 13.08 -23.24 9.29
N LYS A 133 12.93 -22.88 10.55
CA LYS A 133 11.65 -23.00 11.26
C LYS A 133 10.57 -22.11 10.62
N GLU A 134 10.92 -20.87 10.29
CA GLU A 134 9.99 -19.88 9.72
C GLU A 134 9.50 -20.27 8.32
N LYS A 135 10.33 -20.93 7.51
CA LYS A 135 9.91 -21.47 6.20
C LYS A 135 8.68 -22.36 6.31
N GLY A 136 8.61 -23.18 7.36
CA GLY A 136 7.45 -24.05 7.60
C GLY A 136 6.19 -23.26 7.99
N ILE A 137 6.32 -22.17 8.73
CA ILE A 137 5.21 -21.32 9.16
C ILE A 137 4.65 -20.55 7.94
N ILE A 138 5.51 -19.88 7.19
CA ILE A 138 5.12 -19.11 6.00
C ILE A 138 4.61 -20.05 4.90
N GLY A 139 5.17 -21.26 4.75
CA GLY A 139 4.65 -22.26 3.82
C GLY A 139 3.18 -22.63 4.10
N GLN A 140 2.79 -22.76 5.37
CA GLN A 140 1.38 -22.95 5.74
C GLN A 140 0.51 -21.73 5.45
N GLU A 141 1.06 -20.55 5.63
CA GLU A 141 0.36 -19.29 5.31
C GLU A 141 0.14 -19.15 3.80
N ILE A 142 1.12 -19.48 2.96
CA ILE A 142 0.98 -19.51 1.49
C ILE A 142 -0.17 -20.45 1.11
N GLN A 143 -0.21 -21.68 1.64
CA GLN A 143 -1.30 -22.62 1.36
C GLN A 143 -2.67 -22.07 1.76
N MET A 144 -2.76 -21.35 2.89
CA MET A 144 -4.00 -20.71 3.31
C MET A 144 -4.47 -19.63 2.31
N TYR A 145 -3.56 -18.84 1.75
CA TYR A 145 -3.89 -17.82 0.74
C TYR A 145 -4.14 -18.42 -0.65
N ASP A 146 -3.51 -19.56 -0.97
CA ASP A 146 -3.80 -20.29 -2.21
C ASP A 146 -5.26 -20.79 -2.25
N ASP A 147 -5.82 -21.12 -1.09
CA ASP A 147 -7.23 -21.52 -0.95
C ASP A 147 -8.19 -20.31 -0.85
N ASP A 148 -7.68 -19.09 -0.67
CA ASP A 148 -8.52 -17.88 -0.57
C ASP A 148 -8.92 -17.35 -1.94
N VAL A 149 -10.22 -17.33 -2.19
CA VAL A 149 -10.82 -16.92 -3.49
C VAL A 149 -10.49 -15.48 -3.86
N TYR A 150 -10.49 -14.57 -2.87
CA TYR A 150 -10.21 -13.14 -3.13
C TYR A 150 -8.73 -12.91 -3.41
N CYS A 151 -7.85 -13.62 -2.72
CA CYS A 151 -6.41 -13.58 -2.99
C CYS A 151 -6.11 -14.09 -4.39
N GLN A 152 -6.68 -15.24 -4.76
CA GLN A 152 -6.48 -15.81 -6.10
C GLN A 152 -7.05 -14.91 -7.22
N GLN A 153 -8.17 -14.24 -6.95
CA GLN A 153 -8.75 -13.28 -7.89
C GLN A 153 -7.83 -12.06 -8.08
N PHE A 154 -7.33 -11.50 -6.98
CA PHE A 154 -6.45 -10.33 -7.00
C PHE A 154 -5.10 -10.64 -7.68
N TYR A 155 -4.39 -11.67 -7.20
CA TYR A 155 -3.09 -12.03 -7.78
C TYR A 155 -3.21 -12.63 -9.19
N GLY A 156 -4.33 -13.30 -9.52
CA GLY A 156 -4.62 -13.74 -10.89
C GLY A 156 -4.64 -12.57 -11.87
N MET A 157 -5.31 -11.48 -11.49
CA MET A 157 -5.32 -10.27 -12.30
C MET A 157 -3.94 -9.58 -12.32
N LEU A 158 -3.23 -9.48 -11.20
CA LEU A 158 -1.90 -8.89 -11.19
C LEU A 158 -0.90 -9.67 -12.04
N ARG A 159 -0.95 -11.00 -12.06
CA ARG A 159 -0.16 -11.84 -12.97
C ARG A 159 -0.42 -11.55 -14.43
N ASN A 160 -1.68 -11.23 -14.79
CA ASN A 160 -2.01 -10.83 -16.17
C ASN A 160 -1.46 -9.44 -16.51
N LEU A 161 -1.58 -8.48 -15.62
CA LEU A 161 -1.14 -7.10 -15.85
C LEU A 161 0.40 -6.94 -15.80
N TYR A 162 1.07 -7.73 -14.95
CA TYR A 162 2.47 -7.56 -14.58
C TYR A 162 3.24 -8.89 -14.74
N ALA A 163 3.09 -9.57 -15.88
CA ALA A 163 3.64 -10.91 -16.11
C ALA A 163 5.17 -11.01 -15.91
N ASN A 164 5.91 -9.96 -16.20
CA ASN A 164 7.37 -9.91 -16.08
C ASN A 164 7.87 -9.00 -14.94
N HIS A 165 6.97 -8.51 -14.11
CA HIS A 165 7.31 -7.57 -13.02
C HIS A 165 7.02 -8.21 -11.65
N PRO A 166 7.80 -7.91 -10.60
CA PRO A 166 7.55 -8.44 -9.25
C PRO A 166 6.13 -8.20 -8.69
N MET A 167 5.40 -7.23 -9.21
CA MET A 167 3.98 -7.02 -8.90
C MET A 167 3.08 -8.21 -9.23
N GLY A 168 3.46 -9.05 -10.20
CA GLY A 168 2.72 -10.27 -10.55
C GLY A 168 2.98 -11.45 -9.60
N ILE A 169 3.86 -11.26 -8.63
CA ILE A 169 4.25 -12.28 -7.64
C ILE A 169 3.55 -11.96 -6.31
N ASP A 170 3.08 -13.00 -5.63
CA ASP A 170 2.49 -12.84 -4.29
C ASP A 170 3.51 -12.23 -3.31
N ILE A 171 3.04 -11.36 -2.41
CA ILE A 171 3.88 -10.74 -1.37
C ILE A 171 4.57 -11.79 -0.51
N LEU A 172 3.92 -12.93 -0.28
CA LEU A 172 4.48 -14.06 0.45
C LEU A 172 5.53 -14.86 -0.35
N GLY A 173 5.61 -14.64 -1.66
CA GLY A 173 6.38 -15.50 -2.56
C GLY A 173 5.69 -16.83 -2.84
N THR A 174 6.49 -17.86 -3.14
CA THR A 174 6.04 -19.25 -3.31
C THR A 174 6.81 -20.16 -2.36
N GLU A 175 6.33 -21.40 -2.14
CA GLU A 175 7.07 -22.40 -1.33
C GLU A 175 8.49 -22.60 -1.87
N GLU A 176 8.68 -22.61 -3.21
CA GLU A 176 9.98 -22.76 -3.85
C GLU A 176 10.89 -21.54 -3.63
N SER A 177 10.35 -20.34 -3.67
CA SER A 177 11.16 -19.11 -3.48
C SER A 177 11.57 -18.95 -2.01
N ILE A 178 10.64 -19.14 -1.06
CA ILE A 178 10.95 -19.01 0.37
C ILE A 178 11.93 -20.12 0.85
N ALA A 179 11.91 -21.29 0.23
CA ALA A 179 12.87 -22.36 0.54
C ALA A 179 14.33 -21.95 0.28
N GLN A 180 14.56 -20.98 -0.62
CA GLN A 180 15.89 -20.48 -0.97
C GLN A 180 16.41 -19.40 -0.02
N ILE A 181 15.53 -18.78 0.79
CA ILE A 181 15.89 -17.69 1.70
C ILE A 181 16.89 -18.18 2.75
N THR A 182 17.95 -17.42 2.95
CA THR A 182 18.97 -17.67 3.95
C THR A 182 19.05 -16.53 4.98
N ALA A 183 19.73 -16.79 6.10
CA ALA A 183 20.00 -15.73 7.09
C ALA A 183 20.84 -14.58 6.49
N ASP A 184 21.77 -14.92 5.59
CA ASP A 184 22.62 -13.91 4.91
C ASP A 184 21.79 -13.01 4.00
N ASP A 185 20.80 -13.54 3.27
CA ASP A 185 19.87 -12.76 2.45
C ASP A 185 19.04 -11.80 3.30
N LEU A 186 18.55 -12.29 4.46
CA LEU A 186 17.80 -11.45 5.41
C LEU A 186 18.66 -10.32 5.96
N TYR A 187 19.93 -10.60 6.36
CA TYR A 187 20.84 -9.55 6.80
C TYR A 187 21.17 -8.56 5.68
N LEU A 188 21.33 -9.03 4.44
CA LEU A 188 21.55 -8.16 3.27
C LEU A 188 20.38 -7.17 3.07
N CYS A 189 19.15 -7.69 3.06
CA CYS A 189 17.93 -6.87 2.95
C CYS A 189 17.81 -5.90 4.13
N TYR A 190 18.03 -6.39 5.34
CA TYR A 190 17.97 -5.56 6.55
C TYR A 190 18.98 -4.41 6.51
N GLN A 191 20.25 -4.70 6.22
CA GLN A 191 21.33 -3.70 6.16
C GLN A 191 21.07 -2.64 5.07
N THR A 192 20.43 -3.05 3.97
CA THR A 192 20.11 -2.15 2.86
C THR A 192 18.92 -1.26 3.19
N PHE A 193 17.82 -1.82 3.69
CA PHE A 193 16.53 -1.13 3.71
C PHE A 193 16.10 -0.64 5.10
N TYR A 194 16.62 -1.20 6.20
CA TYR A 194 16.22 -0.83 7.56
C TYR A 194 17.12 0.24 8.19
N HIS A 195 17.94 0.88 7.38
CA HIS A 195 18.69 2.06 7.82
C HIS A 195 17.71 3.22 8.09
N PRO A 196 17.87 3.99 9.19
CA PRO A 196 16.95 5.07 9.56
C PRO A 196 16.66 6.07 8.44
N SER A 197 17.62 6.35 7.56
CA SER A 197 17.43 7.26 6.41
C SER A 197 16.40 6.78 5.39
N ASN A 198 16.09 5.49 5.36
CA ASN A 198 15.08 4.87 4.51
C ASN A 198 13.76 4.64 5.27
N MET A 199 13.67 5.08 6.53
CA MET A 199 12.56 4.80 7.41
C MET A 199 11.80 6.06 7.84
N THR A 200 10.54 5.86 8.22
CA THR A 200 9.64 6.89 8.72
C THR A 200 8.94 6.40 9.99
N LEU A 201 9.00 7.19 11.05
CA LEU A 201 8.24 7.00 12.27
C LEU A 201 7.07 8.00 12.31
N PHE A 202 5.85 7.49 12.45
CA PHE A 202 4.66 8.30 12.65
C PHE A 202 3.99 7.92 13.96
N VAL A 203 3.80 8.91 14.86
CA VAL A 203 3.10 8.70 16.14
C VAL A 203 1.90 9.63 16.21
N VAL A 204 0.72 9.08 16.45
CA VAL A 204 -0.54 9.82 16.47
C VAL A 204 -1.39 9.43 17.68
N GLY A 205 -2.02 10.40 18.32
CA GLY A 205 -2.96 10.17 19.41
C GLY A 205 -2.69 11.03 20.63
N ASN A 206 -2.87 10.43 21.80
CA ASN A 206 -2.70 11.14 23.09
C ASN A 206 -1.20 11.20 23.44
N ILE A 207 -0.52 12.21 22.93
CA ILE A 207 0.93 12.41 23.15
C ILE A 207 1.24 13.84 23.55
N ASP A 208 2.24 14.02 24.40
CA ASP A 208 2.97 15.26 24.53
C ASP A 208 4.10 15.30 23.49
N VAL A 209 4.09 16.32 22.65
CA VAL A 209 4.99 16.40 21.50
C VAL A 209 6.44 16.54 21.90
N GLU A 210 6.74 17.44 22.86
CA GLU A 210 8.12 17.72 23.30
C GLU A 210 8.72 16.50 24.02
N GLU A 211 7.93 15.88 24.87
CA GLU A 211 8.34 14.70 25.64
C GLU A 211 8.52 13.49 24.71
N THR A 212 7.56 13.21 23.83
CA THR A 212 7.64 12.11 22.86
C THR A 212 8.85 12.26 21.93
N PHE A 213 9.08 13.48 21.44
CA PHE A 213 10.23 13.75 20.59
C PHE A 213 11.56 13.56 21.34
N ALA A 214 11.64 13.98 22.59
CA ALA A 214 12.83 13.78 23.42
C ALA A 214 13.13 12.28 23.65
N TRP A 215 12.13 11.44 23.85
CA TRP A 215 12.30 9.98 23.95
C TRP A 215 12.86 9.38 22.66
N ILE A 216 12.25 9.72 21.51
CA ILE A 216 12.70 9.23 20.20
C ILE A 216 14.15 9.64 19.94
N LYS A 217 14.48 10.90 20.19
CA LYS A 217 15.82 11.43 19.99
C LYS A 217 16.84 10.72 20.86
N ALA A 218 16.55 10.56 22.16
CA ALA A 218 17.44 9.87 23.08
C ALA A 218 17.66 8.40 22.69
N ASN A 219 16.59 7.69 22.26
CA ASN A 219 16.68 6.33 21.77
C ASN A 219 17.59 6.22 20.55
N GLN A 220 17.45 7.14 19.58
CA GLN A 220 18.23 7.12 18.34
C GLN A 220 19.69 7.57 18.54
N GLU A 221 19.96 8.52 19.44
CA GLU A 221 21.32 8.97 19.78
C GLU A 221 22.12 7.90 20.56
N ALA A 222 21.45 6.98 21.24
CA ALA A 222 22.10 5.85 21.92
C ALA A 222 22.59 4.75 20.97
N LYS A 223 22.17 4.78 19.70
CA LYS A 223 22.47 3.75 18.70
C LYS A 223 23.52 4.24 17.70
N THR A 224 24.24 3.30 17.10
CA THR A 224 25.20 3.57 16.05
C THR A 224 24.74 2.92 14.75
N PHE A 225 24.65 3.71 13.70
CA PHE A 225 24.25 3.25 12.37
C PHE A 225 25.42 3.40 11.38
N ALA A 226 25.37 2.61 10.31
CA ALA A 226 26.27 2.76 9.18
C ALA A 226 26.08 4.15 8.51
N PRO A 227 27.03 4.64 7.73
CA PRO A 227 26.83 5.86 6.96
C PRO A 227 25.64 5.75 5.99
N ILE A 228 24.92 6.86 5.80
CA ILE A 228 23.80 6.94 4.85
C ILE A 228 24.31 6.63 3.44
N GLN A 229 23.66 5.69 2.76
CA GLN A 229 23.91 5.35 1.38
C GLN A 229 22.62 5.45 0.56
N GLU A 230 22.76 5.81 -0.71
CA GLU A 230 21.63 5.82 -1.65
C GLU A 230 21.40 4.40 -2.17
N ILE A 231 20.14 4.00 -2.27
CA ILE A 231 19.73 2.65 -2.68
C ILE A 231 19.27 2.72 -4.14
N ASP A 232 19.90 1.93 -4.99
CA ASP A 232 19.44 1.66 -6.35
C ASP A 232 18.50 0.45 -6.33
N ARG A 233 17.36 0.59 -6.99
CA ARG A 233 16.38 -0.48 -7.23
C ARG A 233 16.23 -0.68 -8.72
N VAL A 234 16.18 -1.91 -9.16
CA VAL A 234 16.08 -2.25 -10.57
C VAL A 234 14.80 -3.00 -10.85
N PHE A 235 13.99 -2.48 -11.75
CA PHE A 235 12.75 -3.08 -12.19
C PHE A 235 12.80 -3.37 -13.67
N PRO A 236 12.11 -4.43 -14.14
CA PRO A 236 11.93 -4.67 -15.56
C PRO A 236 11.20 -3.50 -16.24
N GLU A 237 11.53 -3.25 -17.50
CA GLU A 237 10.78 -2.28 -18.30
C GLU A 237 9.33 -2.76 -18.46
N GLN A 238 8.38 -1.87 -18.22
CA GLN A 238 6.96 -2.18 -18.32
C GLN A 238 6.39 -1.71 -19.65
N THR A 239 5.71 -2.59 -20.34
CA THR A 239 5.03 -2.33 -21.61
C THR A 239 3.61 -2.92 -21.60
N TYR A 240 2.79 -2.56 -22.59
CA TYR A 240 1.50 -3.21 -22.81
C TYR A 240 1.63 -4.60 -23.48
N GLU A 241 2.77 -4.90 -24.11
CA GLU A 241 2.98 -6.19 -24.79
C GLU A 241 3.06 -7.37 -23.82
N GLU A 242 3.41 -7.13 -22.55
CA GLU A 242 3.46 -8.15 -21.51
C GLU A 242 2.07 -8.46 -20.90
N VAL A 243 1.05 -7.64 -21.21
CA VAL A 243 -0.29 -7.83 -20.65
C VAL A 243 -0.93 -9.07 -21.25
N VAL A 244 -1.24 -10.04 -20.40
CA VAL A 244 -2.01 -11.23 -20.78
C VAL A 244 -3.47 -10.82 -20.87
N SER A 245 -4.05 -10.85 -22.07
CA SER A 245 -5.40 -10.35 -22.31
C SER A 245 -6.49 -11.08 -21.54
N TYR A 246 -6.33 -12.39 -21.31
CA TYR A 246 -7.26 -13.23 -20.59
C TYR A 246 -6.59 -14.45 -19.96
N SER A 247 -7.00 -14.76 -18.74
CA SER A 247 -6.74 -16.06 -18.12
C SER A 247 -7.86 -16.44 -17.15
N GLN A 248 -7.89 -17.69 -16.71
CA GLN A 248 -8.89 -18.20 -15.77
C GLN A 248 -8.29 -19.25 -14.82
N LEU A 249 -8.92 -19.39 -13.67
CA LEU A 249 -8.61 -20.44 -12.70
C LEU A 249 -9.91 -21.13 -12.26
N LYS A 250 -9.86 -22.45 -12.11
CA LYS A 250 -10.95 -23.23 -11.50
C LYS A 250 -10.76 -23.30 -10.00
N MET A 251 -11.81 -23.02 -9.26
CA MET A 251 -11.83 -23.08 -7.80
C MET A 251 -13.19 -23.59 -7.29
N PRO A 252 -13.27 -24.09 -6.05
CA PRO A 252 -14.53 -24.52 -5.45
C PRO A 252 -15.42 -23.33 -5.06
N VAL A 253 -15.88 -22.59 -6.07
CA VAL A 253 -16.79 -21.45 -5.92
C VAL A 253 -18.18 -21.79 -6.43
N ASN A 254 -19.23 -21.19 -5.84
CA ASN A 254 -20.61 -21.43 -6.26
C ASN A 254 -21.02 -20.64 -7.52
N ARG A 255 -20.36 -19.50 -7.77
CA ARG A 255 -20.62 -18.62 -8.92
C ARG A 255 -19.28 -18.13 -9.47
N SER A 256 -19.26 -17.89 -10.76
CA SER A 256 -18.08 -17.26 -11.39
C SER A 256 -17.84 -15.86 -10.85
N LYS A 257 -16.58 -15.50 -10.74
CA LYS A 257 -16.11 -14.18 -10.36
C LYS A 257 -15.21 -13.64 -11.46
N SER A 258 -15.45 -12.42 -11.89
CA SER A 258 -14.64 -11.79 -12.92
C SER A 258 -13.96 -10.54 -12.42
N VAL A 259 -12.73 -10.34 -12.84
CA VAL A 259 -11.99 -9.09 -12.68
C VAL A 259 -11.59 -8.59 -14.06
N LEU A 260 -11.89 -7.34 -14.33
CA LEU A 260 -11.32 -6.59 -15.44
C LEU A 260 -10.26 -5.65 -14.88
N GLY A 261 -9.04 -5.70 -15.40
CA GLY A 261 -7.93 -4.84 -15.00
C GLY A 261 -7.50 -3.90 -16.11
N ILE A 262 -6.94 -2.76 -15.72
CA ILE A 262 -6.26 -1.83 -16.62
C ILE A 262 -4.89 -1.54 -16.06
N LYS A 263 -3.83 -1.83 -16.82
CA LYS A 263 -2.45 -1.48 -16.51
C LYS A 263 -2.16 -0.04 -16.93
N GLY A 264 -1.56 0.74 -16.04
CA GLY A 264 -0.89 1.98 -16.40
C GLY A 264 0.63 1.77 -16.50
N LEU A 265 1.31 2.60 -17.28
CA LEU A 265 2.76 2.52 -17.45
C LEU A 265 3.47 3.59 -16.62
N PRO A 266 4.53 3.25 -15.86
CA PRO A 266 5.24 4.18 -14.98
C PRO A 266 5.71 5.46 -15.68
N GLN A 267 6.11 5.38 -16.96
CA GLN A 267 6.52 6.53 -17.76
C GLN A 267 5.41 7.56 -18.02
N ASN A 268 4.14 7.17 -17.82
CA ASN A 268 2.97 8.04 -17.97
C ASN A 268 2.60 8.74 -16.65
N LEU A 269 3.26 8.39 -15.52
CA LEU A 269 2.98 9.02 -14.24
C LEU A 269 3.59 10.41 -14.16
N PRO A 270 2.87 11.40 -13.64
CA PRO A 270 3.43 12.71 -13.34
C PRO A 270 4.63 12.61 -12.40
N GLN A 271 5.68 13.36 -12.68
CA GLN A 271 6.88 13.38 -11.85
C GLN A 271 6.73 14.29 -10.63
N ASP A 272 5.98 15.38 -10.78
CA ASP A 272 5.69 16.28 -9.67
C ASP A 272 4.75 15.61 -8.65
N PRO A 273 5.08 15.65 -7.35
CA PRO A 273 4.26 15.02 -6.30
C PRO A 273 2.82 15.51 -6.25
N LYS A 274 2.59 16.80 -6.47
CA LYS A 274 1.25 17.38 -6.45
C LYS A 274 0.44 16.95 -7.66
N GLU A 275 1.06 16.94 -8.85
CA GLU A 275 0.41 16.46 -10.07
C GLU A 275 0.08 14.96 -9.95
N ARG A 276 0.93 14.17 -9.29
CA ARG A 276 0.67 12.75 -9.01
C ARG A 276 -0.53 12.55 -8.07
N MET A 277 -0.68 13.38 -7.04
CA MET A 277 -1.86 13.36 -6.16
C MET A 277 -3.14 13.80 -6.91
N ILE A 278 -3.04 14.80 -7.78
CA ILE A 278 -4.15 15.24 -8.66
C ILE A 278 -4.54 14.09 -9.59
N PHE A 279 -3.57 13.49 -10.27
CA PHE A 279 -3.77 12.35 -11.17
C PHE A 279 -4.52 11.19 -10.49
N ARG A 280 -4.05 10.74 -9.31
CA ARG A 280 -4.70 9.68 -8.54
C ARG A 280 -6.14 10.05 -8.16
N SER A 281 -6.33 11.28 -7.65
CA SER A 281 -7.64 11.74 -7.20
C SER A 281 -8.61 11.96 -8.35
N ALA A 282 -8.14 12.45 -9.48
CA ALA A 282 -8.92 12.66 -10.71
C ALA A 282 -9.43 11.32 -11.27
N LEU A 283 -8.57 10.30 -11.34
CA LEU A 283 -8.98 8.96 -11.77
C LEU A 283 -9.98 8.32 -10.80
N HIS A 284 -9.76 8.46 -9.50
CA HIS A 284 -10.73 7.96 -8.52
C HIS A 284 -12.12 8.64 -8.70
N LEU A 285 -12.15 9.96 -8.91
CA LEU A 285 -13.40 10.69 -9.16
C LEU A 285 -14.04 10.28 -10.48
N LEU A 286 -13.26 10.07 -11.55
CA LEU A 286 -13.76 9.58 -12.83
C LEU A 286 -14.44 8.22 -12.68
N LEU A 287 -13.76 7.25 -12.06
CA LEU A 287 -14.33 5.92 -11.86
C LEU A 287 -15.61 5.96 -11.00
N GLN A 288 -15.66 6.86 -10.01
CA GLN A 288 -16.87 7.10 -9.22
C GLN A 288 -18.01 7.71 -10.06
N MET A 289 -17.72 8.61 -11.02
CA MET A 289 -18.74 9.14 -11.94
C MET A 289 -19.28 8.05 -12.87
N LEU A 290 -18.39 7.25 -13.44
CA LEU A 290 -18.73 6.22 -14.42
C LEU A 290 -19.47 5.02 -13.79
N LEU A 291 -18.96 4.50 -12.67
CA LEU A 291 -19.33 3.20 -12.11
C LEU A 291 -19.63 3.22 -10.60
N GLY A 292 -19.69 4.39 -9.98
CA GLY A 292 -20.12 4.49 -8.58
C GLY A 292 -21.55 4.00 -8.39
N ASN A 293 -21.88 3.48 -7.21
CA ASN A 293 -23.17 2.82 -6.89
C ASN A 293 -24.44 3.66 -7.09
N THR A 294 -24.30 4.93 -7.43
CA THR A 294 -25.40 5.85 -7.77
C THR A 294 -25.36 6.31 -9.23
N SER A 295 -24.39 5.85 -10.03
CA SER A 295 -24.29 6.19 -11.45
C SER A 295 -25.35 5.47 -12.28
N GLU A 296 -25.75 6.07 -13.39
CA GLU A 296 -26.68 5.46 -14.33
C GLU A 296 -26.13 4.15 -14.90
N ASN A 297 -24.82 4.09 -15.16
CA ASN A 297 -24.16 2.88 -15.65
C ASN A 297 -24.24 1.74 -14.61
N PHE A 298 -23.91 2.00 -13.33
CA PHE A 298 -24.04 0.98 -12.28
C PHE A 298 -25.45 0.46 -12.18
N LEU A 299 -26.46 1.36 -12.13
CA LEU A 299 -27.86 0.97 -12.01
C LEU A 299 -28.35 0.15 -13.20
N ARG A 300 -27.90 0.50 -14.41
CA ARG A 300 -28.19 -0.26 -15.64
C ARG A 300 -27.59 -1.66 -15.57
N LEU A 301 -26.29 -1.78 -15.32
CA LEU A 301 -25.58 -3.06 -15.25
C LEU A 301 -26.17 -3.98 -14.15
N TYR A 302 -26.52 -3.39 -13.00
CA TYR A 302 -27.17 -4.11 -11.90
C TYR A 302 -28.56 -4.63 -12.28
N ASN A 303 -29.42 -3.80 -12.89
CA ASN A 303 -30.76 -4.18 -13.30
C ASN A 303 -30.74 -5.23 -14.45
N GLU A 304 -29.74 -5.19 -15.30
CA GLU A 304 -29.52 -6.19 -16.36
C GLU A 304 -28.89 -7.49 -15.82
N GLY A 305 -28.49 -7.52 -14.54
CA GLY A 305 -27.84 -8.67 -13.90
C GLY A 305 -26.47 -9.00 -14.52
N ILE A 306 -25.76 -7.98 -15.01
CA ILE A 306 -24.36 -8.08 -15.47
C ILE A 306 -23.43 -7.99 -14.28
N ILE A 307 -23.78 -7.18 -13.29
CA ILE A 307 -23.12 -7.07 -11.98
C ILE A 307 -24.13 -7.32 -10.87
N ASP A 308 -23.65 -7.56 -9.67
CA ASP A 308 -24.47 -7.66 -8.46
C ASP A 308 -23.93 -6.74 -7.34
N ASP A 309 -24.35 -6.95 -6.10
CA ASP A 309 -23.95 -6.18 -4.93
C ASP A 309 -22.49 -6.41 -4.50
N THR A 310 -21.80 -7.39 -5.07
CA THR A 310 -20.37 -7.61 -4.91
C THR A 310 -19.51 -6.70 -5.80
N PHE A 311 -20.12 -6.00 -6.78
CA PHE A 311 -19.38 -5.14 -7.69
C PHE A 311 -18.60 -4.06 -6.94
N GLY A 312 -17.33 -3.99 -7.26
CA GLY A 312 -16.41 -2.98 -6.74
C GLY A 312 -15.35 -2.60 -7.77
N PHE A 313 -14.74 -1.46 -7.53
CA PHE A 313 -13.56 -1.05 -8.28
C PHE A 313 -12.58 -0.31 -7.38
N GLU A 314 -11.32 -0.39 -7.75
CA GLU A 314 -10.23 0.33 -7.09
C GLU A 314 -9.24 0.88 -8.11
N PHE A 315 -8.55 1.94 -7.73
CA PHE A 315 -7.41 2.48 -8.45
C PHE A 315 -6.20 2.51 -7.52
N ASN A 316 -5.21 1.71 -7.86
CA ASN A 316 -3.98 1.56 -7.11
C ASN A 316 -2.86 2.33 -7.81
N LEU A 317 -2.14 3.18 -7.04
CA LEU A 317 -0.97 3.90 -7.51
C LEU A 317 0.10 3.91 -6.42
N ASP A 318 1.28 3.48 -6.79
CA ASP A 318 2.46 3.55 -5.94
C ASP A 318 3.68 3.97 -6.78
N ARG A 319 4.90 3.89 -6.24
CA ARG A 319 6.11 4.41 -6.90
C ARG A 319 6.42 3.79 -8.26
N GLU A 320 6.11 2.50 -8.47
CA GLU A 320 6.51 1.72 -9.66
C GLU A 320 5.33 1.22 -10.48
N PHE A 321 4.10 1.38 -10.00
CA PHE A 321 2.94 0.84 -10.69
C PHE A 321 1.68 1.67 -10.47
N HIS A 322 0.76 1.55 -11.40
CA HIS A 322 -0.62 1.97 -11.21
C HIS A 322 -1.56 1.14 -12.08
N CYS A 323 -2.69 0.78 -11.52
CA CYS A 323 -3.71 -0.01 -12.19
C CYS A 323 -5.10 0.28 -11.64
N ALA A 324 -6.12 0.00 -12.44
CA ALA A 324 -7.51 -0.04 -11.98
C ALA A 324 -8.02 -1.48 -12.09
N LEU A 325 -8.77 -1.91 -11.09
CA LEU A 325 -9.42 -3.22 -11.05
C LEU A 325 -10.91 -3.04 -10.87
N PHE A 326 -11.71 -3.81 -11.60
CA PHE A 326 -13.17 -3.86 -11.52
C PHE A 326 -13.57 -5.31 -11.31
N SER A 327 -14.30 -5.62 -10.26
CA SER A 327 -14.66 -7.00 -9.93
C SER A 327 -16.15 -7.16 -9.65
N SER A 328 -16.70 -8.30 -10.00
CA SER A 328 -18.07 -8.71 -9.64
C SER A 328 -18.23 -10.22 -9.67
N ASP A 329 -19.15 -10.74 -8.87
CA ASP A 329 -19.69 -12.06 -9.06
C ASP A 329 -20.72 -11.98 -10.19
N THR A 330 -20.53 -12.78 -11.24
CA THR A 330 -21.40 -12.74 -12.41
C THR A 330 -21.35 -14.03 -13.21
N ASP A 331 -22.50 -14.43 -13.77
CA ASP A 331 -22.57 -15.52 -14.75
C ASP A 331 -22.49 -14.99 -16.20
N LYS A 332 -22.46 -13.66 -16.36
CA LYS A 332 -22.36 -12.96 -17.65
C LYS A 332 -20.97 -12.40 -17.87
N LEU A 333 -19.97 -13.28 -17.88
CA LEU A 333 -18.55 -12.93 -17.91
C LEU A 333 -18.17 -12.03 -19.12
N ASP A 334 -18.65 -12.36 -20.29
CA ASP A 334 -18.33 -11.60 -21.53
C ASP A 334 -19.07 -10.26 -21.57
N ASP A 335 -20.33 -10.22 -21.12
CA ASP A 335 -21.08 -8.96 -21.02
C ASP A 335 -20.43 -8.03 -19.99
N PHE A 336 -19.93 -8.56 -18.85
CA PHE A 336 -19.23 -7.80 -17.83
C PHE A 336 -17.98 -7.13 -18.40
N GLU A 337 -17.12 -7.90 -19.07
CA GLU A 337 -15.92 -7.35 -19.73
C GLU A 337 -16.29 -6.28 -20.73
N GLN A 338 -17.19 -6.60 -21.67
CA GLN A 338 -17.54 -5.70 -22.76
C GLN A 338 -18.14 -4.40 -22.27
N GLU A 339 -19.12 -4.46 -21.35
CA GLU A 339 -19.83 -3.28 -20.86
C GLU A 339 -18.94 -2.38 -20.02
N VAL A 340 -18.18 -2.94 -19.04
CA VAL A 340 -17.29 -2.15 -18.21
C VAL A 340 -16.17 -1.52 -19.05
N LYS A 341 -15.57 -2.29 -19.96
CA LYS A 341 -14.54 -1.79 -20.87
C LYS A 341 -15.07 -0.65 -21.75
N GLN A 342 -16.28 -0.78 -22.31
CA GLN A 342 -16.89 0.25 -23.15
C GLN A 342 -17.21 1.54 -22.35
N ILE A 343 -17.74 1.41 -21.13
CA ILE A 343 -18.00 2.56 -20.26
C ILE A 343 -16.69 3.31 -19.99
N VAL A 344 -15.64 2.61 -19.63
CA VAL A 344 -14.34 3.23 -19.30
C VAL A 344 -13.70 3.86 -20.55
N LEU A 345 -13.68 3.19 -21.69
CA LEU A 345 -13.11 3.73 -22.94
C LEU A 345 -13.87 4.95 -23.48
N ASN A 346 -15.18 5.02 -23.24
CA ASN A 346 -16.02 6.12 -23.72
C ASN A 346 -16.22 7.25 -22.71
N TYR A 347 -15.37 7.35 -21.69
CA TYR A 347 -15.49 8.32 -20.58
C TYR A 347 -15.75 9.76 -21.04
N ARG A 348 -15.18 10.20 -22.18
CA ARG A 348 -15.36 11.58 -22.69
C ARG A 348 -16.77 11.88 -23.17
N SER A 349 -17.49 10.87 -23.66
CA SER A 349 -18.85 11.01 -24.16
C SER A 349 -19.91 10.52 -23.18
N ASP A 350 -19.49 9.99 -22.04
CA ASP A 350 -20.42 9.51 -21.01
C ASP A 350 -21.13 10.70 -20.34
N PRO A 351 -22.47 10.72 -20.32
CA PRO A 351 -23.23 11.84 -19.78
C PRO A 351 -23.06 12.04 -18.27
N THR A 352 -22.55 11.02 -17.56
CA THR A 352 -22.27 11.11 -16.11
C THR A 352 -21.00 11.92 -15.81
N VAL A 353 -20.12 12.11 -16.79
CA VAL A 353 -18.88 12.88 -16.65
C VAL A 353 -19.17 14.36 -16.93
N ASN A 354 -19.62 15.07 -15.91
CA ASN A 354 -20.01 16.47 -16.00
C ASN A 354 -19.70 17.25 -14.70
N GLU A 355 -19.77 18.57 -14.76
CA GLU A 355 -19.44 19.48 -13.61
C GLU A 355 -20.36 19.24 -12.40
N GLU A 356 -21.63 18.95 -12.59
CA GLU A 356 -22.59 18.75 -11.51
C GLU A 356 -22.23 17.49 -10.70
N ASN A 357 -21.99 16.37 -11.38
CA ASN A 357 -21.57 15.12 -10.74
C ASN A 357 -20.19 15.26 -10.11
N LEU A 358 -19.25 15.94 -10.75
CA LEU A 358 -17.93 16.22 -10.18
C LEU A 358 -18.07 16.99 -8.85
N ALA A 359 -18.88 18.06 -8.82
CA ALA A 359 -19.09 18.86 -7.62
C ALA A 359 -19.74 18.02 -6.49
N LEU A 360 -20.67 17.14 -6.82
CA LEU A 360 -21.31 16.22 -5.86
C LEU A 360 -20.31 15.22 -5.29
N LEU A 361 -19.54 14.59 -6.15
CA LEU A 361 -18.57 13.56 -5.74
C LEU A 361 -17.41 14.14 -4.94
N LYS A 362 -16.93 15.35 -5.24
CA LYS A 362 -15.97 16.05 -4.40
C LYS A 362 -16.49 16.21 -2.96
N LYS A 363 -17.75 16.64 -2.79
CA LYS A 363 -18.36 16.73 -1.44
C LYS A 363 -18.44 15.40 -0.74
N LYS A 364 -18.87 14.33 -1.47
CA LYS A 364 -18.94 12.96 -0.94
C LYS A 364 -17.56 12.46 -0.50
N THR A 365 -16.54 12.66 -1.34
CA THR A 365 -15.16 12.24 -1.07
C THR A 365 -14.57 12.99 0.13
N LEU A 366 -14.77 14.31 0.21
CA LEU A 366 -14.37 15.10 1.38
C LEU A 366 -15.08 14.65 2.66
N GLY A 367 -16.38 14.34 2.59
CA GLY A 367 -17.12 13.83 3.74
C GLY A 367 -16.54 12.51 4.26
N LYS A 368 -16.23 11.56 3.37
CA LYS A 368 -15.57 10.29 3.71
C LYS A 368 -14.16 10.52 4.28
N TYR A 369 -13.39 11.42 3.67
CA TYR A 369 -12.06 11.78 4.15
C TYR A 369 -12.11 12.32 5.59
N PHE A 370 -12.98 13.30 5.90
CA PHE A 370 -13.10 13.81 7.26
C PHE A 370 -13.58 12.75 8.26
N GLN A 371 -14.46 11.84 7.84
CA GLN A 371 -14.90 10.73 8.67
C GLN A 371 -13.74 9.78 8.99
N SER A 372 -12.86 9.50 8.03
CA SER A 372 -11.72 8.58 8.20
C SER A 372 -10.67 9.11 9.18
N LEU A 373 -10.58 10.44 9.37
CA LEU A 373 -9.68 11.07 10.37
C LEU A 373 -10.08 10.80 11.84
N ASN A 374 -11.17 10.09 12.10
CA ASN A 374 -11.52 9.59 13.43
C ASN A 374 -10.80 8.29 13.80
N SER A 375 -10.10 7.65 12.88
CA SER A 375 -9.29 6.45 13.13
C SER A 375 -7.80 6.80 13.14
N LEU A 376 -7.13 6.60 14.28
CA LEU A 376 -5.68 6.80 14.39
C LEU A 376 -4.91 5.86 13.47
N GLU A 377 -5.38 4.63 13.37
CA GLU A 377 -4.81 3.61 12.48
C GLU A 377 -4.90 4.03 11.02
N HIS A 378 -6.08 4.47 10.57
CA HIS A 378 -6.26 4.97 9.20
C HIS A 378 -5.34 6.17 8.91
N ILE A 379 -5.27 7.13 9.85
CA ILE A 379 -4.39 8.30 9.70
C ILE A 379 -2.94 7.84 9.52
N ALA A 380 -2.44 6.97 10.40
CA ALA A 380 -1.05 6.52 10.37
C ALA A 380 -0.72 5.77 9.07
N ASN A 381 -1.58 4.84 8.67
CA ASN A 381 -1.38 4.03 7.47
C ASN A 381 -1.43 4.88 6.20
N GLN A 382 -2.44 5.74 6.06
CA GLN A 382 -2.56 6.61 4.89
C GLN A 382 -1.47 7.67 4.85
N PHE A 383 -1.10 8.25 6.00
CA PHE A 383 -0.03 9.22 6.06
C PHE A 383 1.29 8.66 5.54
N THR A 384 1.67 7.46 5.97
CA THR A 384 2.93 6.83 5.57
C THR A 384 2.92 6.30 4.14
N GLN A 385 1.75 5.94 3.61
CA GLN A 385 1.55 5.57 2.21
C GLN A 385 1.57 6.79 1.28
N ASP A 386 0.97 7.90 1.71
CA ASP A 386 0.72 9.09 0.90
C ASP A 386 1.80 10.17 1.08
N LEU A 387 3.02 9.79 1.46
CA LEU A 387 4.16 10.70 1.51
C LEU A 387 4.73 10.95 0.11
N PHE A 388 4.18 11.93 -0.58
CA PHE A 388 4.66 12.40 -1.88
C PHE A 388 5.52 13.66 -1.70
N GLY A 389 6.81 13.50 -1.51
CA GLY A 389 7.69 14.63 -1.23
C GLY A 389 7.33 15.33 0.08
N GLU A 390 6.91 16.60 0.01
CA GLU A 390 6.44 17.40 1.16
C GLU A 390 4.92 17.33 1.36
N LEU A 391 4.18 16.74 0.42
CA LEU A 391 2.73 16.58 0.52
C LEU A 391 2.39 15.36 1.36
N THR A 392 1.29 15.48 2.10
CA THR A 392 0.83 14.45 3.03
C THR A 392 -0.67 14.20 2.85
N LEU A 393 -1.20 13.21 3.52
CA LEU A 393 -2.63 12.95 3.67
C LEU A 393 -3.44 14.25 3.94
N PHE A 394 -2.89 15.17 4.72
CA PHE A 394 -3.63 16.38 5.15
C PHE A 394 -3.72 17.48 4.08
N ASP A 395 -2.99 17.34 2.98
CA ASP A 395 -3.09 18.24 1.82
C ASP A 395 -4.23 17.80 0.84
N MET A 396 -4.76 16.58 1.01
CA MET A 396 -5.81 15.99 0.16
C MET A 396 -7.09 16.85 0.02
N PRO A 397 -7.62 17.51 1.07
CA PRO A 397 -8.80 18.33 0.91
C PRO A 397 -8.65 19.46 -0.11
N ASP A 398 -7.50 20.11 -0.17
CA ASP A 398 -7.23 21.18 -1.12
C ASP A 398 -7.03 20.63 -2.54
N ILE A 399 -6.38 19.48 -2.67
CA ILE A 399 -6.27 18.76 -3.94
C ILE A 399 -7.66 18.44 -4.48
N ILE A 400 -8.50 17.75 -3.71
CA ILE A 400 -9.85 17.33 -4.13
C ILE A 400 -10.71 18.54 -4.53
N LYS A 401 -10.69 19.63 -3.76
CA LYS A 401 -11.42 20.86 -4.08
C LYS A 401 -10.97 21.48 -5.40
N GLY A 402 -9.67 21.44 -5.67
CA GLY A 402 -9.04 22.03 -6.86
C GLY A 402 -9.29 21.28 -8.15
N ILE A 403 -9.57 19.98 -8.13
CA ILE A 403 -9.73 19.15 -9.34
C ILE A 403 -10.82 19.71 -10.26
N THR A 404 -10.53 19.78 -11.54
CA THR A 404 -11.44 20.20 -12.62
C THR A 404 -11.77 19.03 -13.54
N LEU A 405 -12.75 19.17 -14.44
CA LEU A 405 -12.99 18.19 -15.50
C LEU A 405 -11.79 18.05 -16.44
N GLU A 406 -11.04 19.12 -16.64
CA GLU A 406 -9.82 19.07 -17.45
C GLU A 406 -8.76 18.18 -16.81
N ASP A 407 -8.56 18.27 -15.50
CA ASP A 407 -7.65 17.37 -14.76
C ASP A 407 -8.09 15.90 -14.90
N ILE A 408 -9.41 15.65 -14.87
CA ILE A 408 -9.98 14.31 -15.05
C ILE A 408 -9.69 13.79 -16.46
N TYR A 409 -9.92 14.60 -17.50
CA TYR A 409 -9.66 14.20 -18.86
C TYR A 409 -8.16 13.98 -19.12
N GLN A 410 -7.30 14.83 -18.59
CA GLN A 410 -5.85 14.66 -18.73
C GLN A 410 -5.36 13.37 -18.03
N ALA A 411 -5.84 13.10 -16.83
CA ALA A 411 -5.48 11.88 -16.11
C ALA A 411 -5.99 10.63 -16.85
N ALA A 412 -7.22 10.67 -17.37
CA ALA A 412 -7.79 9.58 -18.14
C ALA A 412 -7.03 9.31 -19.46
N ASP A 413 -6.65 10.36 -20.19
CA ASP A 413 -5.86 10.23 -21.43
C ASP A 413 -4.48 9.62 -21.19
N GLN A 414 -3.89 9.87 -20.03
CA GLN A 414 -2.59 9.31 -19.65
C GLN A 414 -2.68 7.85 -19.19
N PHE A 415 -3.81 7.45 -18.63
CA PHE A 415 -3.99 6.14 -18.01
C PHE A 415 -4.75 5.14 -18.86
N ILE A 416 -5.91 5.54 -19.44
CA ILE A 416 -6.81 4.63 -20.14
C ILE A 416 -6.28 4.32 -21.54
N CYS A 417 -5.78 3.09 -21.71
CA CYS A 417 -5.31 2.57 -22.99
C CYS A 417 -5.92 1.21 -23.26
N GLU A 418 -6.46 0.98 -24.46
CA GLU A 418 -7.10 -0.30 -24.81
C GLU A 418 -6.14 -1.49 -24.68
N ALA A 419 -4.86 -1.30 -24.98
CA ALA A 419 -3.84 -2.34 -24.87
C ALA A 419 -3.51 -2.73 -23.41
N GLY A 420 -3.92 -1.89 -22.43
CA GLY A 420 -3.70 -2.15 -20.99
C GLY A 420 -4.79 -3.02 -20.34
N PHE A 421 -5.86 -3.38 -21.06
CA PHE A 421 -6.95 -4.18 -20.49
C PHE A 421 -6.62 -5.66 -20.43
N SER A 422 -7.06 -6.29 -19.34
CA SER A 422 -6.99 -7.74 -19.13
C SER A 422 -8.22 -8.21 -18.36
N ARG A 423 -8.63 -9.47 -18.58
CA ARG A 423 -9.66 -10.15 -17.78
C ARG A 423 -9.10 -11.39 -17.10
N PHE A 424 -9.48 -11.59 -15.85
CA PHE A 424 -9.24 -12.82 -15.10
C PHE A 424 -10.54 -13.33 -14.50
N ASP A 425 -10.83 -14.62 -14.73
CA ASP A 425 -12.04 -15.25 -14.23
C ASP A 425 -11.71 -16.38 -13.24
N LEU A 426 -12.39 -16.40 -12.09
CA LEU A 426 -12.52 -17.59 -11.28
C LEU A 426 -13.83 -18.29 -11.63
N ILE A 427 -13.74 -19.53 -12.05
CA ILE A 427 -14.90 -20.32 -12.46
C ILE A 427 -15.08 -21.55 -11.58
N PRO A 428 -16.32 -22.03 -11.38
CA PRO A 428 -16.57 -23.29 -10.67
C PRO A 428 -15.82 -24.47 -11.27
N GLU A 429 -15.40 -25.42 -10.40
CA GLU A 429 -14.80 -26.69 -10.80
C GLU A 429 -15.75 -27.57 -11.61
#